data_5d9487853fdcd29253ebeaa49c75ea99
#
_entry.id   5d9487853fdcd29253ebeaa49c75ea99
#
_cell.length_a   1.000
_cell.length_b   1.000
_cell.length_c   1.000
_cell.angle_alpha   90.00
_cell.angle_beta   90.00
_cell.angle_gamma   90.00
#
_symmetry.space_group_name_H-M   'P 1'
#
loop_
_entity.id
_entity.type
_entity.pdbx_description
1 polymer ?
#
loop_
_entity_poly.entity_id
_entity_poly.type
_entity_poly.pdbx_seq_one_letter_code
_entity_poly.pdbx_strand_id
1 'polypeptide(L)'
;MEINVSFELHSLWQERHDDEHKIRRDDHRSPYQRDRARILHSAAFRRLQAKTQVHGNSLEDFHRSRLTHSLEAAQLGTGIVAQLKKKQSEFNELLPSDSLIDSLCLAHDIGHPPYGHGGEVALNYMMRDHGGFEGNAQTFRIVTKLEPYTEHFGMNLSRRTLLGLIKYPALISQTRSVKLPNPAEHQRRLKAKEWSPAKGIYDCDKDLFDWVIAPLSENDKSLLSQMRYRPDSDLEHSKTRFKSLDCSIMELADDIAYGVHDLEDAIVLGMVTRQQWQEGAASQLADCGDPWFEEHIGSIGQMLFSGKHHQRKDAIGGMVNALLTSISIKVVDEPFQNPLLAWNACLEPHMAKALDVLKHFVSQYVIQVPQVQIVEYKGQQIIMDIFEALSADPERLLPIHTKELWQSATSDSGKMRVIADYISAMTDGHAQKLHRQLFSSIVL
;
A
#
# COMPACT_ATOMS: atom_id res chain seq x y z
N MET A 1 -19.41 -26.68 -2.66
CA MET A 1 -18.57 -26.52 -3.86
C MET A 1 -17.23 -27.12 -3.53
N GLU A 2 -16.84 -28.26 -4.14
CA GLU A 2 -15.51 -28.83 -3.89
C GLU A 2 -14.47 -27.87 -4.47
N ILE A 3 -13.51 -27.45 -3.63
CA ILE A 3 -12.40 -26.57 -4.01
C ILE A 3 -11.36 -27.45 -4.71
N ASN A 4 -11.61 -27.79 -5.97
CA ASN A 4 -10.69 -28.58 -6.77
C ASN A 4 -9.77 -27.63 -7.55
N VAL A 5 -8.66 -27.20 -6.94
CA VAL A 5 -7.63 -26.43 -7.63
C VAL A 5 -6.80 -27.43 -8.43
N SER A 6 -7.01 -27.48 -9.75
CA SER A 6 -6.26 -28.38 -10.60
C SER A 6 -4.76 -28.01 -10.61
N PHE A 7 -3.87 -29.01 -10.75
CA PHE A 7 -2.42 -28.81 -10.84
C PHE A 7 -2.02 -27.82 -11.95
N GLU A 8 -2.75 -27.83 -13.08
CA GLU A 8 -2.55 -26.88 -14.19
C GLU A 8 -2.84 -25.44 -13.79
N LEU A 9 -3.91 -25.22 -13.02
CA LEU A 9 -4.21 -23.87 -12.51
C LEU A 9 -3.10 -23.37 -11.58
N HIS A 10 -2.51 -24.27 -10.78
CA HIS A 10 -1.42 -23.92 -9.87
C HIS A 10 -0.14 -23.54 -10.60
N SER A 11 0.19 -24.20 -11.70
CA SER A 11 1.39 -23.91 -12.51
C SER A 11 1.30 -22.54 -13.20
N LEU A 12 0.13 -22.18 -13.76
CA LEU A 12 -0.09 -20.89 -14.43
C LEU A 12 0.13 -19.68 -13.47
N TRP A 13 -0.28 -19.84 -12.21
CA TRP A 13 -0.10 -18.78 -11.21
C TRP A 13 1.33 -18.65 -10.67
N GLN A 14 2.18 -19.67 -10.91
CA GLN A 14 3.60 -19.64 -10.58
C GLN A 14 4.48 -19.11 -11.73
N GLU A 15 3.92 -18.94 -12.93
CA GLU A 15 4.65 -18.41 -14.07
C GLU A 15 5.19 -17.01 -13.81
N ARG A 16 6.30 -16.71 -14.51
CA ARG A 16 6.94 -15.40 -14.61
C ARG A 16 6.79 -14.87 -16.00
N HIS A 17 6.84 -13.55 -16.16
CA HIS A 17 6.72 -12.94 -17.48
C HIS A 17 7.90 -13.29 -18.39
N ASP A 18 9.09 -13.35 -17.83
CA ASP A 18 10.32 -13.71 -18.54
C ASP A 18 10.88 -15.04 -18.01
N ASP A 19 11.11 -15.97 -18.94
CA ASP A 19 11.82 -17.23 -18.68
C ASP A 19 13.31 -16.92 -18.54
N GLU A 20 13.73 -16.68 -17.31
CA GLU A 20 15.11 -16.32 -17.00
C GLU A 20 16.07 -17.49 -17.25
N HIS A 21 16.72 -17.52 -18.40
CA HIS A 21 17.83 -18.45 -18.72
C HIS A 21 19.12 -18.08 -17.99
N LYS A 22 19.05 -17.90 -16.66
CA LYS A 22 20.24 -17.62 -15.85
C LYS A 22 20.94 -18.89 -15.44
N ILE A 23 22.26 -18.93 -15.60
CA ILE A 23 23.09 -20.06 -15.08
C ILE A 23 22.93 -20.06 -13.56
N ARG A 24 22.31 -21.11 -13.03
CA ARG A 24 22.08 -21.34 -11.61
C ARG A 24 22.46 -22.78 -11.28
N ARG A 25 22.90 -23.02 -10.03
CA ARG A 25 22.94 -24.37 -9.46
C ARG A 25 21.49 -24.79 -9.15
N ASP A 26 21.32 -26.10 -8.83
CA ASP A 26 20.03 -26.64 -8.40
C ASP A 26 19.44 -25.80 -7.25
N ASP A 27 18.33 -25.12 -7.53
CA ASP A 27 17.64 -24.22 -6.58
C ASP A 27 16.28 -24.83 -6.22
N HIS A 28 16.20 -25.38 -5.03
CA HIS A 28 14.99 -26.04 -4.50
C HIS A 28 14.00 -25.05 -3.87
N ARG A 29 14.27 -23.74 -3.90
CA ARG A 29 13.32 -22.74 -3.41
C ARG A 29 12.08 -22.69 -4.29
N SER A 30 10.90 -22.58 -3.63
CA SER A 30 9.65 -22.34 -4.34
C SER A 30 9.68 -21.01 -5.11
N PRO A 31 8.81 -20.81 -6.11
CA PRO A 31 8.66 -19.53 -6.79
C PRO A 31 8.46 -18.35 -5.84
N TYR A 32 7.63 -18.54 -4.80
CA TYR A 32 7.30 -17.50 -3.80
C TYR A 32 8.47 -17.21 -2.84
N GLN A 33 9.29 -18.21 -2.49
CA GLN A 33 10.52 -17.95 -1.73
C GLN A 33 11.53 -17.12 -2.53
N ARG A 34 11.56 -17.30 -3.85
CA ARG A 34 12.37 -16.45 -4.74
C ARG A 34 11.80 -15.05 -4.86
N ASP A 35 10.48 -14.89 -4.93
CA ASP A 35 9.82 -13.58 -4.95
C ASP A 35 10.13 -12.81 -3.68
N ARG A 36 9.97 -13.44 -2.51
CA ARG A 36 10.33 -12.85 -1.23
C ARG A 36 11.78 -12.37 -1.20
N ALA A 37 12.71 -13.18 -1.69
CA ALA A 37 14.12 -12.81 -1.75
C ALA A 37 14.36 -11.60 -2.68
N ARG A 38 13.70 -11.52 -3.85
CA ARG A 38 13.81 -10.40 -4.78
C ARG A 38 13.32 -9.09 -4.14
N ILE A 39 12.18 -9.13 -3.45
CA ILE A 39 11.63 -7.97 -2.74
C ILE A 39 12.57 -7.51 -1.63
N LEU A 40 13.01 -8.40 -0.73
CA LEU A 40 13.90 -8.07 0.38
C LEU A 40 15.24 -7.47 -0.07
N HIS A 41 15.78 -7.92 -1.21
CA HIS A 41 17.04 -7.44 -1.75
C HIS A 41 16.88 -6.22 -2.67
N SER A 42 15.65 -5.78 -2.97
CA SER A 42 15.40 -4.62 -3.83
C SER A 42 15.84 -3.31 -3.18
N ALA A 43 16.21 -2.35 -4.02
CA ALA A 43 16.50 -1.01 -3.54
C ALA A 43 15.22 -0.30 -3.07
N ALA A 44 14.09 -0.57 -3.74
CA ALA A 44 12.78 -0.01 -3.37
C ALA A 44 12.39 -0.38 -1.93
N PHE A 45 12.51 -1.65 -1.54
CA PHE A 45 12.21 -2.11 -0.17
C PHE A 45 13.14 -1.46 0.87
N ARG A 46 14.46 -1.42 0.61
CA ARG A 46 15.43 -0.80 1.54
C ARG A 46 15.18 0.69 1.76
N ARG A 47 14.67 1.41 0.74
CA ARG A 47 14.35 2.84 0.85
C ARG A 47 13.20 3.12 1.82
N LEU A 48 12.33 2.15 2.12
CA LEU A 48 11.26 2.28 3.10
C LEU A 48 11.76 2.66 4.50
N GLN A 49 13.01 2.30 4.85
CA GLN A 49 13.64 2.70 6.11
C GLN A 49 13.75 4.23 6.27
N ALA A 50 13.90 4.96 5.17
CA ALA A 50 14.11 6.40 5.15
C ALA A 50 12.93 7.17 4.49
N LYS A 51 11.75 6.55 4.48
CA LYS A 51 10.46 7.17 4.12
C LYS A 51 9.56 7.24 5.35
N THR A 52 8.99 8.40 5.59
CA THR A 52 8.09 8.65 6.73
C THR A 52 6.84 7.77 6.66
N GLN A 53 6.47 7.13 7.78
CA GLN A 53 5.16 6.49 7.96
C GLN A 53 4.13 7.54 8.42
N VAL A 54 4.25 8.06 9.64
CA VAL A 54 3.35 9.07 10.22
C VAL A 54 4.11 10.32 10.65
N HIS A 55 5.31 10.19 11.24
CA HIS A 55 6.12 11.28 11.76
C HIS A 55 7.47 11.35 11.07
N GLY A 56 7.74 12.45 10.35
CA GLY A 56 9.05 12.79 9.84
C GLY A 56 9.86 13.59 10.87
N ASN A 57 11.13 13.23 11.08
CA ASN A 57 12.11 14.00 11.84
C ASN A 57 11.82 14.21 13.34
N SER A 58 11.25 13.25 14.07
CA SER A 58 11.38 13.28 15.52
C SER A 58 12.83 12.94 15.91
N LEU A 59 13.37 13.66 16.88
CA LEU A 59 14.72 13.46 17.45
C LEU A 59 14.84 12.13 18.25
N GLU A 60 13.81 11.27 18.20
CA GLU A 60 13.78 10.01 18.94
C GLU A 60 14.05 8.84 18.00
N ASP A 61 15.02 8.01 18.36
CA ASP A 61 15.52 6.86 17.60
C ASP A 61 14.51 5.69 17.47
N PHE A 62 13.30 5.80 18.03
CA PHE A 62 12.33 4.71 18.16
C PHE A 62 11.04 4.87 17.34
N HIS A 63 11.02 5.73 16.33
CA HIS A 63 9.83 5.89 15.50
C HIS A 63 9.71 4.78 14.44
N ARG A 64 8.47 4.39 14.12
CA ARG A 64 8.16 3.43 13.07
C ARG A 64 8.44 4.02 11.70
N SER A 65 9.25 3.34 10.89
CA SER A 65 9.43 3.64 9.47
C SER A 65 8.48 2.79 8.62
N ARG A 66 8.31 3.12 7.33
CA ARG A 66 7.56 2.26 6.42
C ARG A 66 8.13 0.84 6.34
N LEU A 67 9.43 0.68 6.52
CA LEU A 67 10.08 -0.63 6.58
C LEU A 67 9.58 -1.46 7.77
N THR A 68 9.59 -0.89 8.97
CA THR A 68 9.12 -1.60 10.17
C THR A 68 7.62 -1.89 10.12
N HIS A 69 6.80 -0.97 9.59
CA HIS A 69 5.38 -1.21 9.32
C HIS A 69 5.19 -2.38 8.35
N SER A 70 5.91 -2.45 7.23
CA SER A 70 5.82 -3.57 6.28
C SER A 70 6.23 -4.91 6.91
N LEU A 71 7.22 -4.93 7.82
CA LEU A 71 7.61 -6.13 8.57
C LEU A 71 6.52 -6.58 9.55
N GLU A 72 5.86 -5.65 10.23
CA GLU A 72 4.74 -5.93 11.12
C GLU A 72 3.52 -6.44 10.34
N ALA A 73 3.18 -5.81 9.23
CA ALA A 73 2.14 -6.29 8.32
C ALA A 73 2.44 -7.71 7.81
N ALA A 74 3.71 -8.03 7.50
CA ALA A 74 4.11 -9.38 7.08
C ALA A 74 3.93 -10.41 8.20
N GLN A 75 4.27 -10.07 9.44
CA GLN A 75 4.03 -10.92 10.60
C GLN A 75 2.54 -11.14 10.83
N LEU A 76 1.71 -10.09 10.72
CA LEU A 76 0.25 -10.21 10.83
C LEU A 76 -0.32 -11.05 9.68
N GLY A 77 0.10 -10.84 8.45
CA GLY A 77 -0.34 -11.60 7.28
C GLY A 77 -0.07 -13.10 7.42
N THR A 78 1.12 -13.49 7.85
CA THR A 78 1.45 -14.91 8.15
C THR A 78 0.63 -15.45 9.31
N GLY A 79 0.38 -14.64 10.35
CA GLY A 79 -0.51 -14.98 11.47
C GLY A 79 -1.95 -15.24 11.02
N ILE A 80 -2.50 -14.39 10.14
CA ILE A 80 -3.84 -14.58 9.54
C ILE A 80 -3.90 -15.91 8.77
N VAL A 81 -2.90 -16.16 7.91
CA VAL A 81 -2.86 -17.41 7.12
C VAL A 81 -2.79 -18.65 8.02
N ALA A 82 -1.96 -18.63 9.07
CA ALA A 82 -1.85 -19.73 10.02
C ALA A 82 -3.18 -19.98 10.76
N GLN A 83 -3.87 -18.92 11.15
CA GLN A 83 -5.19 -19.00 11.80
C GLN A 83 -6.24 -19.58 10.84
N LEU A 84 -6.29 -19.11 9.59
CA LEU A 84 -7.22 -19.58 8.58
C LEU A 84 -7.00 -21.06 8.23
N LYS A 85 -5.75 -21.50 8.06
CA LYS A 85 -5.39 -22.91 7.83
C LYS A 85 -5.90 -23.85 8.91
N LYS A 86 -5.94 -23.37 10.16
CA LYS A 86 -6.45 -24.15 11.29
C LYS A 86 -7.96 -24.10 11.41
N LYS A 87 -8.56 -22.93 11.20
CA LYS A 87 -10.00 -22.66 11.40
C LYS A 87 -10.84 -23.21 10.24
N GLN A 88 -10.34 -23.15 9.01
CA GLN A 88 -11.01 -23.49 7.76
C GLN A 88 -10.08 -24.33 6.87
N SER A 89 -9.77 -25.54 7.33
CA SER A 89 -8.79 -26.43 6.70
C SER A 89 -9.12 -26.84 5.26
N GLU A 90 -10.39 -26.73 4.86
CA GLU A 90 -10.87 -26.95 3.50
C GLU A 90 -10.26 -25.99 2.48
N PHE A 91 -9.74 -24.84 2.92
CA PHE A 91 -9.07 -23.86 2.06
C PHE A 91 -7.54 -24.01 1.99
N ASN A 92 -6.95 -25.02 2.64
CA ASN A 92 -5.48 -25.14 2.76
C ASN A 92 -4.75 -25.12 1.41
N GLU A 93 -5.31 -25.74 0.37
CA GLU A 93 -4.72 -25.74 -0.98
C GLU A 93 -4.86 -24.39 -1.70
N LEU A 94 -5.82 -23.56 -1.32
CA LEU A 94 -6.06 -22.25 -1.90
C LEU A 94 -5.28 -21.14 -1.18
N LEU A 95 -5.10 -21.27 0.13
CA LEU A 95 -4.42 -20.28 0.96
C LEU A 95 -2.97 -20.07 0.51
N PRO A 96 -2.46 -18.82 0.59
CA PRO A 96 -1.08 -18.52 0.23
C PRO A 96 -0.09 -19.26 1.15
N SER A 97 1.09 -19.55 0.63
CA SER A 97 2.22 -19.94 1.48
C SER A 97 2.72 -18.73 2.28
N ASP A 98 3.41 -19.00 3.40
CA ASP A 98 3.99 -17.93 4.22
C ASP A 98 4.92 -17.01 3.40
N SER A 99 5.69 -17.58 2.46
CA SER A 99 6.57 -16.77 1.59
C SER A 99 5.80 -15.89 0.61
N LEU A 100 4.62 -16.32 0.16
CA LEU A 100 3.78 -15.50 -0.72
C LEU A 100 3.19 -14.33 0.06
N ILE A 101 2.53 -14.60 1.19
CA ILE A 101 1.91 -13.51 1.97
C ILE A 101 2.94 -12.54 2.54
N ASP A 102 4.12 -13.03 2.98
CA ASP A 102 5.26 -12.18 3.34
C ASP A 102 5.62 -11.25 2.18
N SER A 103 5.74 -11.81 0.95
CA SER A 103 6.08 -11.01 -0.24
C SER A 103 5.10 -9.88 -0.49
N LEU A 104 3.81 -10.15 -0.34
CA LEU A 104 2.76 -9.15 -0.54
C LEU A 104 2.84 -8.04 0.51
N CYS A 105 2.89 -8.42 1.78
CA CYS A 105 2.95 -7.45 2.89
C CYS A 105 4.26 -6.64 2.88
N LEU A 106 5.40 -7.24 2.53
CA LEU A 106 6.67 -6.52 2.42
C LEU A 106 6.67 -5.50 1.26
N ALA A 107 5.98 -5.81 0.16
CA ALA A 107 5.99 -4.98 -1.04
C ALA A 107 4.86 -3.96 -1.13
N HIS A 108 3.79 -4.06 -0.31
CA HIS A 108 2.57 -3.27 -0.50
C HIS A 108 2.81 -1.75 -0.55
N ASP A 109 3.78 -1.26 0.21
CA ASP A 109 4.06 0.16 0.41
C ASP A 109 5.27 0.71 -0.38
N ILE A 110 5.96 -0.12 -1.19
CA ILE A 110 7.20 0.31 -1.89
C ILE A 110 6.98 1.43 -2.91
N GLY A 111 5.75 1.60 -3.38
CA GLY A 111 5.36 2.64 -4.34
C GLY A 111 5.11 4.01 -3.74
N HIS A 112 5.06 4.14 -2.43
CA HIS A 112 4.86 5.44 -1.80
C HIS A 112 6.03 6.39 -2.06
N PRO A 113 5.77 7.64 -2.46
CA PRO A 113 6.80 8.64 -2.68
C PRO A 113 7.34 9.17 -1.35
N PRO A 114 8.40 10.02 -1.36
CA PRO A 114 8.81 10.78 -0.19
C PRO A 114 7.65 11.57 0.41
N TYR A 115 7.63 11.72 1.73
CA TYR A 115 6.58 12.42 2.52
C TYR A 115 5.18 11.81 2.41
N GLY A 116 5.07 10.53 2.09
CA GLY A 116 3.81 9.78 2.11
C GLY A 116 2.69 10.41 1.29
N HIS A 117 1.54 10.63 1.90
CA HIS A 117 0.37 11.20 1.21
C HIS A 117 0.58 12.61 0.68
N GLY A 118 1.35 13.46 1.36
CA GLY A 118 1.69 14.78 0.85
C GLY A 118 2.46 14.72 -0.47
N GLY A 119 3.45 13.82 -0.56
CA GLY A 119 4.18 13.57 -1.79
C GLY A 119 3.34 12.91 -2.88
N GLU A 120 2.41 12.02 -2.52
CA GLU A 120 1.48 11.38 -3.45
C GLU A 120 0.55 12.40 -4.10
N VAL A 121 -0.06 13.29 -3.30
CA VAL A 121 -0.90 14.39 -3.80
C VAL A 121 -0.09 15.34 -4.69
N ALA A 122 1.13 15.67 -4.29
CA ALA A 122 2.02 16.53 -5.09
C ALA A 122 2.32 15.93 -6.46
N LEU A 123 2.76 14.67 -6.51
CA LEU A 123 3.04 14.00 -7.77
C LEU A 123 1.77 13.81 -8.61
N ASN A 124 0.64 13.47 -7.99
CA ASN A 124 -0.63 13.37 -8.71
C ASN A 124 -1.02 14.70 -9.38
N TYR A 125 -0.88 15.81 -8.65
CA TYR A 125 -1.14 17.15 -9.18
C TYR A 125 -0.19 17.51 -10.34
N MET A 126 1.10 17.27 -10.18
CA MET A 126 2.09 17.56 -11.24
C MET A 126 1.88 16.67 -12.46
N MET A 127 1.43 15.45 -12.28
CA MET A 127 1.13 14.48 -13.33
C MET A 127 -0.33 14.52 -13.84
N ARG A 128 -1.15 15.50 -13.44
CA ARG A 128 -2.60 15.57 -13.73
C ARG A 128 -2.94 15.43 -15.22
N ASP A 129 -2.08 15.96 -16.10
CA ASP A 129 -2.23 15.92 -17.55
C ASP A 129 -1.50 14.72 -18.20
N HIS A 130 -0.82 13.91 -17.38
CA HIS A 130 0.07 12.83 -17.80
C HIS A 130 -0.26 11.48 -17.13
N GLY A 131 -1.54 11.25 -16.82
CA GLY A 131 -2.03 9.98 -16.24
C GLY A 131 -1.99 9.90 -14.71
N GLY A 132 -1.69 11.01 -14.00
CA GLY A 132 -1.71 11.07 -12.55
C GLY A 132 -0.59 10.29 -11.87
N PHE A 133 -0.64 10.22 -10.52
CA PHE A 133 0.27 9.41 -9.71
C PHE A 133 -0.53 8.77 -8.55
N GLU A 134 -0.26 7.48 -8.26
CA GLU A 134 -0.92 6.72 -7.21
C GLU A 134 0.03 5.66 -6.64
N GLY A 135 0.06 5.51 -5.31
CA GLY A 135 1.04 4.66 -4.61
C GLY A 135 0.95 3.18 -4.96
N ASN A 136 -0.27 2.60 -5.06
CA ASN A 136 -0.41 1.17 -5.42
C ASN A 136 -0.07 0.93 -6.90
N ALA A 137 -0.46 1.86 -7.79
CA ALA A 137 -0.03 1.82 -9.20
C ALA A 137 1.50 1.86 -9.30
N GLN A 138 2.14 2.71 -8.50
CA GLN A 138 3.59 2.82 -8.45
C GLN A 138 4.24 1.55 -7.87
N THR A 139 3.62 0.90 -6.85
CA THR A 139 4.05 -0.41 -6.36
C THR A 139 4.08 -1.42 -7.49
N PHE A 140 2.97 -1.56 -8.24
CA PHE A 140 2.89 -2.47 -9.37
C PHE A 140 3.95 -2.15 -10.43
N ARG A 141 4.13 -0.89 -10.78
CA ARG A 141 5.13 -0.42 -11.74
C ARG A 141 6.57 -0.73 -11.29
N ILE A 142 6.90 -0.54 -10.02
CA ILE A 142 8.23 -0.86 -9.47
C ILE A 142 8.53 -2.34 -9.62
N VAL A 143 7.63 -3.22 -9.20
CA VAL A 143 7.86 -4.67 -9.23
C VAL A 143 7.86 -5.24 -10.65
N THR A 144 7.18 -4.59 -11.60
CA THR A 144 7.02 -5.10 -12.97
C THR A 144 7.92 -4.42 -14.01
N LYS A 145 8.44 -3.20 -13.74
CA LYS A 145 9.25 -2.45 -14.73
C LYS A 145 10.50 -1.80 -14.16
N LEU A 146 10.46 -1.19 -12.96
CA LEU A 146 11.51 -0.25 -12.56
C LEU A 146 12.65 -0.87 -11.76
N GLU A 147 12.40 -1.90 -10.94
CA GLU A 147 13.46 -2.50 -10.15
C GLU A 147 14.39 -3.34 -11.04
N PRO A 148 15.71 -3.08 -11.05
CA PRO A 148 16.62 -3.55 -12.08
C PRO A 148 17.08 -5.01 -11.85
N TYR A 149 16.16 -5.93 -11.59
CA TYR A 149 16.48 -7.36 -11.48
C TYR A 149 16.52 -8.04 -12.86
N THR A 150 15.63 -7.64 -13.77
CA THR A 150 15.63 -7.97 -15.20
C THR A 150 15.71 -6.70 -16.03
N GLU A 151 16.01 -6.82 -17.31
CA GLU A 151 16.13 -5.67 -18.20
C GLU A 151 14.78 -4.98 -18.46
N HIS A 152 13.68 -5.76 -18.59
CA HIS A 152 12.40 -5.26 -19.05
C HIS A 152 11.21 -5.53 -18.11
N PHE A 153 11.34 -6.47 -17.17
CA PHE A 153 10.23 -6.95 -16.35
C PHE A 153 10.46 -6.75 -14.84
N GLY A 154 11.19 -5.71 -14.46
CA GLY A 154 11.42 -5.33 -13.08
C GLY A 154 11.95 -6.50 -12.24
N MET A 155 11.27 -6.81 -11.13
CA MET A 155 11.62 -7.95 -10.28
C MET A 155 11.24 -9.31 -10.90
N ASN A 156 10.47 -9.35 -11.97
CA ASN A 156 9.94 -10.54 -12.62
C ASN A 156 9.34 -11.54 -11.59
N LEU A 157 8.39 -11.06 -10.80
CA LEU A 157 7.69 -11.84 -9.78
C LEU A 157 6.72 -12.83 -10.44
N SER A 158 6.32 -13.86 -9.69
CA SER A 158 5.31 -14.81 -10.14
C SER A 158 3.94 -14.12 -10.30
N ARG A 159 3.14 -14.63 -11.23
CA ARG A 159 1.81 -14.09 -11.57
C ARG A 159 0.90 -13.94 -10.34
N ARG A 160 0.87 -14.93 -9.43
CA ARG A 160 0.07 -14.87 -8.21
C ARG A 160 0.55 -13.79 -7.26
N THR A 161 1.86 -13.58 -7.13
CA THR A 161 2.41 -12.49 -6.33
C THR A 161 1.98 -11.14 -6.91
N LEU A 162 2.04 -10.96 -8.24
CA LEU A 162 1.58 -9.74 -8.89
C LEU A 162 0.07 -9.53 -8.71
N LEU A 163 -0.77 -10.57 -8.89
CA LEU A 163 -2.20 -10.49 -8.65
C LEU A 163 -2.52 -10.09 -7.20
N GLY A 164 -1.80 -10.65 -6.23
CA GLY A 164 -1.95 -10.33 -4.81
C GLY A 164 -1.59 -8.88 -4.46
N LEU A 165 -0.70 -8.23 -5.20
CA LEU A 165 -0.34 -6.82 -5.03
C LEU A 165 -1.34 -5.86 -5.68
N ILE A 166 -2.23 -6.32 -6.58
CA ILE A 166 -3.21 -5.48 -7.25
C ILE A 166 -4.41 -5.23 -6.32
N LYS A 167 -4.38 -4.11 -5.62
CA LYS A 167 -5.44 -3.68 -4.69
C LYS A 167 -6.66 -3.12 -5.45
N TYR A 168 -6.44 -2.52 -6.62
CA TYR A 168 -7.46 -1.88 -7.45
C TYR A 168 -7.31 -2.35 -8.92
N PRO A 169 -7.96 -3.46 -9.31
CA PRO A 169 -7.76 -4.11 -10.62
C PRO A 169 -8.54 -3.43 -11.75
N ALA A 170 -8.27 -2.17 -12.00
CA ALA A 170 -8.74 -1.40 -13.14
C ALA A 170 -7.70 -0.35 -13.54
N LEU A 171 -7.73 0.13 -14.76
CA LEU A 171 -6.85 1.21 -15.21
C LEU A 171 -7.26 2.55 -14.56
N ILE A 172 -6.31 3.43 -14.32
CA ILE A 172 -6.59 4.76 -13.75
C ILE A 172 -7.55 5.56 -14.64
N SER A 173 -7.48 5.44 -15.95
CA SER A 173 -8.43 6.06 -16.87
C SER A 173 -9.89 5.62 -16.64
N GLN A 174 -10.11 4.42 -16.10
CA GLN A 174 -11.44 3.87 -15.82
C GLN A 174 -11.98 4.31 -14.44
N THR A 175 -11.10 4.59 -13.49
CA THR A 175 -11.47 4.97 -12.11
C THR A 175 -11.46 6.48 -11.89
N ARG A 176 -10.72 7.21 -12.72
CA ARG A 176 -10.59 8.67 -12.62
C ARG A 176 -11.92 9.37 -12.86
N SER A 177 -12.18 10.43 -12.11
CA SER A 177 -13.33 11.32 -12.27
C SER A 177 -13.39 11.93 -13.68
N VAL A 178 -14.61 12.17 -14.16
CA VAL A 178 -14.86 12.76 -15.48
C VAL A 178 -14.25 14.17 -15.59
N LYS A 179 -14.32 14.93 -14.51
CA LYS A 179 -13.72 16.25 -14.39
C LYS A 179 -12.64 16.25 -13.32
N LEU A 180 -11.59 17.01 -13.55
CA LEU A 180 -10.61 17.33 -12.53
C LEU A 180 -10.97 18.65 -11.87
N PRO A 181 -10.55 18.86 -10.61
CA PRO A 181 -10.61 20.17 -9.98
C PRO A 181 -9.85 21.22 -10.80
N ASN A 182 -10.26 22.47 -10.70
CA ASN A 182 -9.50 23.54 -11.33
C ASN A 182 -8.07 23.60 -10.75
N PRO A 183 -7.05 23.71 -11.60
CA PRO A 183 -5.68 23.89 -11.12
C PRO A 183 -5.59 25.08 -10.17
N ALA A 184 -4.78 24.93 -9.12
CA ALA A 184 -4.54 26.03 -8.20
C ALA A 184 -3.83 27.18 -8.91
N GLU A 185 -4.19 28.41 -8.63
CA GLU A 185 -3.51 29.63 -9.15
C GLU A 185 -2.00 29.63 -8.85
N HIS A 186 -1.61 29.00 -7.77
CA HIS A 186 -0.23 28.83 -7.35
C HIS A 186 -0.09 27.51 -6.57
N GLN A 187 1.02 26.78 -6.75
CA GLN A 187 1.27 25.50 -6.09
C GLN A 187 1.07 25.53 -4.56
N ARG A 188 1.45 26.63 -3.89
CA ARG A 188 1.27 26.82 -2.45
C ARG A 188 -0.17 26.97 -2.00
N ARG A 189 -1.14 27.13 -2.93
CA ARG A 189 -2.57 27.19 -2.67
C ARG A 189 -3.29 25.87 -2.97
N LEU A 190 -2.55 24.82 -3.28
CA LEU A 190 -3.12 23.51 -3.54
C LEU A 190 -3.80 22.94 -2.29
N LYS A 191 -5.07 22.58 -2.42
CA LYS A 191 -5.83 21.90 -1.37
C LYS A 191 -5.73 20.39 -1.57
N ALA A 192 -4.99 19.72 -0.70
CA ALA A 192 -4.68 18.28 -0.82
C ALA A 192 -5.95 17.41 -1.01
N LYS A 193 -7.03 17.70 -0.29
CA LYS A 193 -8.29 16.94 -0.37
C LYS A 193 -8.95 16.96 -1.77
N GLU A 194 -8.73 18.01 -2.56
CA GLU A 194 -9.28 18.13 -3.91
C GLU A 194 -8.48 17.31 -4.93
N TRP A 195 -7.26 16.92 -4.60
CA TRP A 195 -6.31 16.24 -5.50
C TRP A 195 -5.94 14.84 -5.04
N SER A 196 -6.84 14.17 -4.32
CA SER A 196 -6.66 12.74 -4.00
C SER A 196 -6.51 11.93 -5.28
N PRO A 197 -5.54 11.00 -5.38
CA PRO A 197 -5.31 10.23 -6.60
C PRO A 197 -6.41 9.20 -6.88
N ALA A 198 -6.73 9.01 -8.17
CA ALA A 198 -7.56 7.90 -8.61
C ALA A 198 -6.81 6.58 -8.39
N LYS A 199 -7.50 5.59 -7.83
CA LYS A 199 -6.93 4.28 -7.49
C LYS A 199 -7.01 3.32 -8.67
N GLY A 200 -5.91 2.67 -9.06
CA GLY A 200 -5.88 1.75 -10.19
C GLY A 200 -4.46 1.39 -10.62
N ILE A 201 -4.32 0.88 -11.83
CA ILE A 201 -3.06 0.60 -12.53
C ILE A 201 -2.83 1.71 -13.56
N TYR A 202 -1.60 2.17 -13.75
CA TYR A 202 -1.30 3.14 -14.80
C TYR A 202 -1.63 2.58 -16.19
N ASP A 203 -2.22 3.40 -17.04
CA ASP A 203 -2.57 2.99 -18.43
C ASP A 203 -1.33 2.57 -19.23
N CYS A 204 -0.17 3.13 -18.93
CA CYS A 204 1.11 2.75 -19.56
C CYS A 204 1.66 1.39 -19.07
N ASP A 205 1.04 0.76 -18.08
CA ASP A 205 1.39 -0.56 -17.55
C ASP A 205 0.32 -1.61 -17.82
N LYS A 206 -0.64 -1.27 -18.71
CA LYS A 206 -1.75 -2.14 -19.12
C LYS A 206 -1.29 -3.50 -19.65
N ASP A 207 -0.23 -3.54 -20.43
CA ASP A 207 0.36 -4.75 -21.00
C ASP A 207 0.72 -5.79 -19.92
N LEU A 208 1.31 -5.34 -18.83
CA LEU A 208 1.67 -6.19 -17.70
C LEU A 208 0.46 -6.57 -16.83
N PHE A 209 -0.49 -5.64 -16.67
CA PHE A 209 -1.76 -5.95 -16.03
C PHE A 209 -2.53 -7.02 -16.80
N ASP A 210 -2.66 -6.89 -18.12
CA ASP A 210 -3.30 -7.86 -19.00
C ASP A 210 -2.61 -9.23 -18.91
N TRP A 211 -1.28 -9.26 -18.84
CA TRP A 211 -0.54 -10.51 -18.64
C TRP A 211 -0.86 -11.17 -17.30
N VAL A 212 -0.96 -10.40 -16.21
CA VAL A 212 -1.30 -10.95 -14.89
C VAL A 212 -2.67 -11.62 -14.89
N ILE A 213 -3.66 -10.98 -15.51
CA ILE A 213 -5.05 -11.47 -15.52
C ILE A 213 -5.35 -12.41 -16.71
N ALA A 214 -4.37 -12.69 -17.59
CA ALA A 214 -4.56 -13.50 -18.78
C ALA A 214 -5.21 -14.90 -18.51
N PRO A 215 -4.88 -15.62 -17.41
CA PRO A 215 -5.50 -16.91 -17.11
C PRO A 215 -6.97 -16.85 -16.69
N LEU A 216 -7.50 -15.66 -16.40
CA LEU A 216 -8.89 -15.48 -15.99
C LEU A 216 -9.83 -15.57 -17.19
N SER A 217 -11.04 -16.08 -16.98
CA SER A 217 -12.10 -16.01 -17.98
C SER A 217 -12.50 -14.55 -18.26
N GLU A 218 -13.08 -14.28 -19.42
CA GLU A 218 -13.53 -12.91 -19.77
C GLU A 218 -14.60 -12.42 -18.76
N ASN A 219 -15.43 -13.31 -18.23
CA ASN A 219 -16.38 -12.99 -17.18
C ASN A 219 -15.67 -12.56 -15.91
N ASP A 220 -14.65 -13.32 -15.46
CA ASP A 220 -13.88 -12.98 -14.23
C ASP A 220 -13.11 -11.66 -14.40
N LYS A 221 -12.52 -11.40 -15.59
CA LYS A 221 -11.85 -10.12 -15.88
C LYS A 221 -12.82 -8.94 -15.78
N SER A 222 -14.02 -9.09 -16.35
CA SER A 222 -15.06 -8.06 -16.32
C SER A 222 -15.56 -7.79 -14.89
N LEU A 223 -15.83 -8.86 -14.11
CA LEU A 223 -16.24 -8.75 -12.72
C LEU A 223 -15.15 -8.13 -11.85
N LEU A 224 -13.89 -8.58 -12.00
CA LEU A 224 -12.75 -8.11 -11.23
C LEU A 224 -12.57 -6.59 -11.34
N SER A 225 -12.79 -6.03 -12.54
CA SER A 225 -12.67 -4.59 -12.81
C SER A 225 -13.95 -3.80 -12.51
N GLN A 226 -14.98 -4.44 -11.97
CA GLN A 226 -16.26 -3.78 -11.66
C GLN A 226 -16.08 -2.68 -10.60
N MET A 227 -16.71 -1.53 -10.82
CA MET A 227 -16.68 -0.42 -9.86
C MET A 227 -17.61 -0.67 -8.69
N ARG A 228 -17.19 -0.26 -7.50
CA ARG A 228 -17.93 -0.43 -6.25
C ARG A 228 -19.25 0.36 -6.23
N TYR A 229 -19.22 1.56 -6.81
CA TYR A 229 -20.37 2.46 -6.94
C TYR A 229 -20.17 3.41 -8.12
N ARG A 230 -21.24 4.04 -8.55
CA ARG A 230 -21.16 5.18 -9.47
C ARG A 230 -20.94 6.44 -8.63
N PRO A 231 -19.93 7.27 -8.95
CA PRO A 231 -19.72 8.53 -8.25
C PRO A 231 -20.96 9.44 -8.30
N ASP A 232 -21.25 10.11 -7.19
CA ASP A 232 -22.35 11.07 -7.10
C ASP A 232 -22.03 12.40 -7.82
N SER A 233 -20.76 12.62 -8.13
CA SER A 233 -20.25 13.84 -8.75
C SER A 233 -19.20 13.53 -9.82
N ASP A 234 -19.17 14.35 -10.87
CA ASP A 234 -18.14 14.30 -11.93
C ASP A 234 -16.70 14.50 -11.42
N LEU A 235 -16.53 15.01 -10.20
CA LEU A 235 -15.24 15.25 -9.54
C LEU A 235 -14.80 14.08 -8.65
N GLU A 236 -15.66 13.11 -8.39
CA GLU A 236 -15.35 11.97 -7.55
C GLU A 236 -14.76 10.83 -8.37
N HIS A 237 -13.72 10.18 -7.84
CA HIS A 237 -13.11 8.99 -8.43
C HIS A 237 -13.88 7.73 -8.04
N SER A 238 -13.99 6.79 -8.98
CA SER A 238 -14.49 5.44 -8.71
C SER A 238 -13.42 4.58 -8.02
N LYS A 239 -13.87 3.48 -7.40
CA LYS A 239 -13.00 2.42 -6.88
C LYS A 239 -13.53 1.06 -7.30
N THR A 240 -12.64 0.11 -7.58
CA THR A 240 -13.03 -1.27 -7.86
C THR A 240 -13.63 -1.93 -6.62
N ARG A 241 -14.53 -2.89 -6.86
CA ARG A 241 -15.23 -3.62 -5.80
C ARG A 241 -14.45 -4.83 -5.31
N PHE A 242 -13.76 -5.53 -6.20
CA PHE A 242 -13.18 -6.85 -5.95
C PHE A 242 -11.66 -6.85 -5.94
N LYS A 243 -11.10 -7.87 -5.31
CA LYS A 243 -9.67 -8.16 -5.21
C LYS A 243 -9.47 -9.66 -5.02
N SER A 244 -8.24 -10.15 -5.18
CA SER A 244 -7.93 -11.55 -4.91
C SER A 244 -7.96 -11.90 -3.42
N LEU A 245 -8.08 -13.19 -3.11
CA LEU A 245 -7.97 -13.72 -1.74
C LEU A 245 -6.67 -13.28 -1.08
N ASP A 246 -5.54 -13.42 -1.77
CA ASP A 246 -4.23 -13.06 -1.23
C ASP A 246 -4.15 -11.55 -0.93
N CYS A 247 -4.69 -10.71 -1.83
CA CYS A 247 -4.79 -9.27 -1.61
C CYS A 247 -5.67 -8.91 -0.40
N SER A 248 -6.79 -9.63 -0.20
CA SER A 248 -7.67 -9.39 0.95
C SER A 248 -7.00 -9.69 2.29
N ILE A 249 -6.14 -10.72 2.34
CA ILE A 249 -5.35 -11.06 3.54
C ILE A 249 -4.29 -9.98 3.80
N MET A 250 -3.57 -9.56 2.76
CA MET A 250 -2.58 -8.48 2.86
C MET A 250 -3.22 -7.17 3.36
N GLU A 251 -4.37 -6.80 2.81
CA GLU A 251 -5.09 -5.57 3.19
C GLU A 251 -5.58 -5.61 4.64
N LEU A 252 -6.06 -6.77 5.13
CA LEU A 252 -6.42 -6.93 6.54
C LEU A 252 -5.20 -6.80 7.46
N ALA A 253 -4.06 -7.36 7.06
CA ALA A 253 -2.82 -7.23 7.81
C ALA A 253 -2.35 -5.78 7.91
N ASP A 254 -2.40 -5.03 6.80
CA ASP A 254 -2.10 -3.60 6.73
C ASP A 254 -3.07 -2.78 7.61
N ASP A 255 -4.37 -3.01 7.48
CA ASP A 255 -5.41 -2.32 8.24
C ASP A 255 -5.28 -2.55 9.77
N ILE A 256 -4.95 -3.78 10.20
CA ILE A 256 -4.73 -4.11 11.62
C ILE A 256 -3.44 -3.42 12.11
N ALA A 257 -2.35 -3.47 11.34
CA ALA A 257 -1.12 -2.76 11.68
C ALA A 257 -1.39 -1.25 11.84
N TYR A 258 -2.06 -0.63 10.90
CA TYR A 258 -2.44 0.78 10.95
C TYR A 258 -3.33 1.11 12.16
N GLY A 259 -4.39 0.32 12.40
CA GLY A 259 -5.35 0.60 13.48
C GLY A 259 -4.78 0.39 14.89
N VAL A 260 -3.84 -0.56 15.06
CA VAL A 260 -3.38 -0.98 16.40
C VAL A 260 -1.94 -0.56 16.67
N HIS A 261 -1.01 -0.73 15.73
CA HIS A 261 0.39 -0.40 15.97
C HIS A 261 0.66 1.09 15.85
N ASP A 262 0.01 1.82 14.92
CA ASP A 262 0.16 3.28 14.85
C ASP A 262 -0.51 3.96 16.06
N LEU A 263 -1.57 3.35 16.65
CA LEU A 263 -2.11 3.76 17.94
C LEU A 263 -1.09 3.62 19.08
N GLU A 264 -0.35 2.49 19.11
CA GLU A 264 0.70 2.30 20.13
C GLU A 264 1.74 3.41 20.03
N ASP A 265 2.23 3.71 18.84
CA ASP A 265 3.21 4.77 18.61
C ASP A 265 2.67 6.14 19.04
N ALA A 266 1.44 6.45 18.70
CA ALA A 266 0.79 7.70 19.10
C ALA A 266 0.71 7.87 20.62
N ILE A 267 0.46 6.78 21.36
CA ILE A 267 0.45 6.78 22.83
C ILE A 267 1.88 6.96 23.38
N VAL A 268 2.87 6.26 22.82
CA VAL A 268 4.27 6.38 23.22
C VAL A 268 4.80 7.79 23.03
N LEU A 269 4.48 8.41 21.89
CA LEU A 269 4.87 9.78 21.56
C LEU A 269 4.04 10.86 22.30
N GLY A 270 3.08 10.45 23.12
CA GLY A 270 2.24 11.38 23.88
C GLY A 270 1.27 12.22 23.03
N MET A 271 0.99 11.77 21.80
CA MET A 271 0.06 12.46 20.89
C MET A 271 -1.40 12.22 21.24
N VAL A 272 -1.67 11.10 21.89
CA VAL A 272 -3.00 10.67 22.30
C VAL A 272 -3.07 10.59 23.81
N THR A 273 -4.09 11.23 24.40
CA THR A 273 -4.37 11.19 25.83
C THR A 273 -5.38 10.11 26.19
N ARG A 274 -5.40 9.69 27.46
CA ARG A 274 -6.42 8.77 27.97
C ARG A 274 -7.85 9.28 27.81
N GLN A 275 -8.06 10.59 27.94
CA GLN A 275 -9.37 11.20 27.74
C GLN A 275 -9.82 11.07 26.30
N GLN A 276 -8.98 11.40 25.32
CA GLN A 276 -9.28 11.23 23.90
C GLN A 276 -9.60 9.78 23.54
N TRP A 277 -8.85 8.81 24.11
CA TRP A 277 -9.15 7.39 23.95
C TRP A 277 -10.54 7.04 24.47
N GLN A 278 -10.88 7.51 25.70
CA GLN A 278 -12.16 7.20 26.32
C GLN A 278 -13.34 7.77 25.51
N GLU A 279 -13.21 9.00 24.99
CA GLU A 279 -14.25 9.70 24.26
C GLU A 279 -14.32 9.26 22.79
N GLY A 280 -13.19 9.02 22.14
CA GLY A 280 -13.09 8.80 20.71
C GLY A 280 -13.12 7.34 20.26
N ALA A 281 -12.75 6.38 21.13
CA ALA A 281 -12.70 4.97 20.76
C ALA A 281 -13.35 4.03 21.77
N ALA A 282 -13.03 4.13 23.08
CA ALA A 282 -13.39 3.12 24.06
C ALA A 282 -14.91 2.87 24.14
N SER A 283 -15.74 3.92 24.16
CA SER A 283 -17.20 3.78 24.17
C SER A 283 -17.73 3.08 22.92
N GLN A 284 -17.21 3.43 21.74
CA GLN A 284 -17.62 2.84 20.48
C GLN A 284 -17.17 1.38 20.35
N LEU A 285 -16.02 1.02 20.90
CA LEU A 285 -15.52 -0.35 20.97
C LEU A 285 -16.35 -1.20 21.94
N ALA A 286 -16.77 -0.64 23.10
CA ALA A 286 -17.72 -1.31 24.00
C ALA A 286 -19.05 -1.61 23.32
N ASP A 287 -19.53 -0.71 22.44
CA ASP A 287 -20.80 -0.85 21.73
C ASP A 287 -20.67 -1.49 20.33
N CYS A 288 -19.51 -2.09 20.02
CA CYS A 288 -19.33 -2.69 18.69
C CYS A 288 -20.10 -4.01 18.50
N GLY A 289 -20.53 -4.65 19.61
CA GLY A 289 -21.27 -5.91 19.64
C GLY A 289 -20.36 -7.14 19.72
N ASP A 290 -19.10 -6.95 20.06
CA ASP A 290 -18.15 -8.05 20.34
C ASP A 290 -17.99 -8.26 21.85
N PRO A 291 -18.30 -9.48 22.40
CA PRO A 291 -18.24 -9.74 23.82
C PRO A 291 -16.86 -9.52 24.44
N TRP A 292 -15.79 -9.75 23.67
CA TRP A 292 -14.43 -9.57 24.18
C TRP A 292 -14.12 -8.09 24.40
N PHE A 293 -14.51 -7.21 23.48
CA PHE A 293 -14.35 -5.77 23.67
C PHE A 293 -15.24 -5.24 24.78
N GLU A 294 -16.51 -5.67 24.87
CA GLU A 294 -17.42 -5.28 25.97
C GLU A 294 -16.81 -5.59 27.35
N GLU A 295 -16.22 -6.77 27.50
CA GLU A 295 -15.62 -7.20 28.78
C GLU A 295 -14.28 -6.52 29.08
N HIS A 296 -13.42 -6.33 28.05
CA HIS A 296 -12.02 -6.00 28.29
C HIS A 296 -11.65 -4.54 28.01
N ILE A 297 -12.48 -3.73 27.33
CA ILE A 297 -12.10 -2.38 26.89
C ILE A 297 -11.70 -1.46 28.04
N GLY A 298 -12.31 -1.59 29.21
CA GLY A 298 -11.95 -0.83 30.40
C GLY A 298 -10.54 -1.13 30.91
N SER A 299 -10.17 -2.41 30.95
CA SER A 299 -8.82 -2.86 31.33
C SER A 299 -7.79 -2.52 30.25
N ILE A 300 -8.14 -2.64 28.98
CA ILE A 300 -7.29 -2.24 27.84
C ILE A 300 -6.92 -0.76 27.98
N GLY A 301 -7.91 0.13 28.21
CA GLY A 301 -7.64 1.55 28.39
C GLY A 301 -6.74 1.85 29.61
N GLN A 302 -6.88 1.09 30.70
CA GLN A 302 -5.98 1.22 31.84
C GLN A 302 -4.55 0.79 31.49
N MET A 303 -4.38 -0.33 30.81
CA MET A 303 -3.07 -0.87 30.43
C MET A 303 -2.35 0.02 29.39
N LEU A 304 -3.06 0.50 28.38
CA LEU A 304 -2.53 1.40 27.34
C LEU A 304 -1.87 2.65 27.93
N PHE A 305 -2.50 3.26 28.93
CA PHE A 305 -2.06 4.53 29.54
C PHE A 305 -1.44 4.37 30.94
N SER A 306 -1.03 3.16 31.32
CA SER A 306 -0.43 2.88 32.65
C SER A 306 0.99 3.42 32.82
N GLY A 307 1.67 3.84 31.75
CA GLY A 307 3.11 4.16 31.73
C GLY A 307 4.04 2.93 31.80
N LYS A 308 3.49 1.71 31.91
CA LYS A 308 4.26 0.46 32.00
C LYS A 308 4.31 -0.21 30.61
N HIS A 309 5.50 -0.33 30.04
CA HIS A 309 5.68 -0.89 28.68
C HIS A 309 5.06 -2.28 28.49
N HIS A 310 5.24 -3.22 29.44
CA HIS A 310 4.70 -4.57 29.35
C HIS A 310 3.16 -4.59 29.33
N GLN A 311 2.49 -3.73 30.12
CA GLN A 311 1.02 -3.66 30.12
C GLN A 311 0.48 -3.10 28.82
N ARG A 312 1.14 -2.06 28.25
CA ARG A 312 0.76 -1.54 26.93
C ARG A 312 0.92 -2.62 25.84
N LYS A 313 2.06 -3.34 25.83
CA LYS A 313 2.27 -4.46 24.90
C LYS A 313 1.22 -5.57 25.04
N ASP A 314 0.80 -5.86 26.26
CA ASP A 314 -0.26 -6.85 26.53
C ASP A 314 -1.61 -6.39 25.96
N ALA A 315 -1.99 -5.12 26.18
CA ALA A 315 -3.21 -4.53 25.63
C ALA A 315 -3.21 -4.54 24.08
N ILE A 316 -2.10 -4.15 23.46
CA ILE A 316 -1.91 -4.18 21.99
C ILE A 316 -2.02 -5.62 21.47
N GLY A 317 -1.30 -6.57 22.09
CA GLY A 317 -1.35 -7.98 21.74
C GLY A 317 -2.75 -8.58 21.86
N GLY A 318 -3.51 -8.20 22.90
CA GLY A 318 -4.90 -8.60 23.08
C GLY A 318 -5.82 -8.13 21.95
N MET A 319 -5.72 -6.86 21.56
CA MET A 319 -6.50 -6.30 20.44
C MET A 319 -6.14 -6.96 19.10
N VAL A 320 -4.85 -7.15 18.84
CA VAL A 320 -4.39 -7.86 17.63
C VAL A 320 -4.92 -9.29 17.61
N ASN A 321 -4.84 -10.01 18.71
CA ASN A 321 -5.35 -11.39 18.84
C ASN A 321 -6.86 -11.46 18.57
N ALA A 322 -7.65 -10.57 19.16
CA ALA A 322 -9.10 -10.51 18.96
C ALA A 322 -9.44 -10.30 17.48
N LEU A 323 -8.76 -9.36 16.80
CA LEU A 323 -8.94 -9.11 15.37
C LEU A 323 -8.54 -10.32 14.52
N LEU A 324 -7.35 -10.88 14.72
CA LEU A 324 -6.85 -12.03 13.94
C LEU A 324 -7.75 -13.26 14.05
N THR A 325 -8.22 -13.57 15.25
CA THR A 325 -9.05 -14.76 15.51
C THR A 325 -10.47 -14.64 14.97
N SER A 326 -10.93 -13.42 14.67
CA SER A 326 -12.25 -13.17 14.08
C SER A 326 -12.30 -13.28 12.55
N ILE A 327 -11.11 -13.37 11.89
CA ILE A 327 -11.06 -13.46 10.43
C ILE A 327 -11.54 -14.83 9.96
N SER A 328 -12.31 -14.83 8.87
CA SER A 328 -12.76 -16.03 8.16
C SER A 328 -12.77 -15.81 6.65
N ILE A 329 -12.66 -16.91 5.89
CA ILE A 329 -12.83 -16.88 4.43
C ILE A 329 -14.32 -16.93 4.13
N LYS A 330 -14.80 -16.00 3.32
CA LYS A 330 -16.18 -15.91 2.86
C LYS A 330 -16.24 -15.88 1.34
N VAL A 331 -17.32 -16.43 0.79
CA VAL A 331 -17.61 -16.33 -0.65
C VAL A 331 -17.88 -14.86 -1.01
N VAL A 332 -17.40 -14.46 -2.16
CA VAL A 332 -17.73 -13.14 -2.75
C VAL A 332 -19.13 -13.20 -3.38
N ASP A 333 -19.90 -12.12 -3.31
CA ASP A 333 -21.31 -12.04 -3.79
C ASP A 333 -21.48 -12.13 -5.32
N GLU A 334 -20.43 -12.47 -6.05
CA GLU A 334 -20.46 -12.57 -7.52
C GLU A 334 -19.93 -13.94 -7.97
N PRO A 335 -20.41 -14.46 -9.13
CA PRO A 335 -20.12 -15.81 -9.59
C PRO A 335 -18.74 -15.91 -10.28
N PHE A 336 -17.66 -15.60 -9.57
CA PHE A 336 -16.32 -15.82 -10.06
C PHE A 336 -16.05 -17.31 -10.29
N GLN A 337 -15.45 -17.65 -11.42
CA GLN A 337 -15.03 -19.00 -11.76
C GLN A 337 -13.66 -19.34 -11.15
N ASN A 338 -12.77 -18.36 -11.06
CA ASN A 338 -11.44 -18.57 -10.50
C ASN A 338 -11.48 -18.56 -8.96
N PRO A 339 -10.98 -19.62 -8.28
CA PRO A 339 -11.04 -19.72 -6.82
C PRO A 339 -10.31 -18.59 -6.08
N LEU A 340 -9.23 -18.02 -6.66
CA LEU A 340 -8.52 -16.89 -6.07
C LEU A 340 -9.34 -15.59 -6.03
N LEU A 341 -10.42 -15.51 -6.77
CA LEU A 341 -11.32 -14.35 -6.82
C LEU A 341 -12.68 -14.63 -6.16
N ALA A 342 -13.09 -15.92 -6.12
CA ALA A 342 -14.37 -16.33 -5.56
C ALA A 342 -14.45 -16.22 -4.03
N TRP A 343 -13.31 -16.06 -3.36
CA TRP A 343 -13.20 -16.04 -1.91
C TRP A 343 -12.37 -14.85 -1.44
N ASN A 344 -12.78 -14.25 -0.32
CA ASN A 344 -11.98 -13.25 0.38
C ASN A 344 -11.89 -13.56 1.86
N ALA A 345 -10.77 -13.17 2.49
CA ALA A 345 -10.66 -13.10 3.94
C ALA A 345 -11.39 -11.84 4.43
N CYS A 346 -12.25 -12.02 5.43
CA CYS A 346 -13.08 -10.96 5.98
C CYS A 346 -13.11 -11.04 7.50
N LEU A 347 -13.17 -9.91 8.17
CA LEU A 347 -13.55 -9.84 9.59
C LEU A 347 -15.04 -10.13 9.76
N GLU A 348 -15.42 -10.67 10.92
CA GLU A 348 -16.82 -10.67 11.33
C GLU A 348 -17.34 -9.23 11.44
N PRO A 349 -18.63 -8.95 11.15
CA PRO A 349 -19.13 -7.57 11.03
C PRO A 349 -18.88 -6.68 12.25
N HIS A 350 -19.01 -7.22 13.46
CA HIS A 350 -18.73 -6.49 14.70
C HIS A 350 -17.23 -6.16 14.85
N MET A 351 -16.35 -7.07 14.46
CA MET A 351 -14.90 -6.84 14.49
C MET A 351 -14.41 -5.92 13.37
N ALA A 352 -15.07 -5.95 12.20
CA ALA A 352 -14.84 -4.96 11.15
C ALA A 352 -15.18 -3.53 11.66
N LYS A 353 -16.33 -3.40 12.36
CA LYS A 353 -16.71 -2.13 13.01
C LYS A 353 -15.66 -1.71 14.07
N ALA A 354 -15.17 -2.65 14.88
CA ALA A 354 -14.13 -2.36 15.87
C ALA A 354 -12.82 -1.86 15.21
N LEU A 355 -12.37 -2.51 14.14
CA LEU A 355 -11.20 -2.07 13.39
C LEU A 355 -11.41 -0.69 12.74
N ASP A 356 -12.61 -0.42 12.19
CA ASP A 356 -12.93 0.90 11.64
C ASP A 356 -12.90 2.00 12.71
N VAL A 357 -13.35 1.72 13.94
CA VAL A 357 -13.24 2.65 15.07
C VAL A 357 -11.78 2.96 15.37
N LEU A 358 -10.91 1.94 15.45
CA LEU A 358 -9.48 2.12 15.69
C LEU A 358 -8.81 2.93 14.57
N LYS A 359 -9.08 2.58 13.31
CA LYS A 359 -8.56 3.31 12.13
C LYS A 359 -9.03 4.76 12.11
N HIS A 360 -10.30 5.01 12.42
CA HIS A 360 -10.84 6.36 12.47
C HIS A 360 -10.20 7.18 13.60
N PHE A 361 -9.99 6.55 14.76
CA PHE A 361 -9.33 7.17 15.90
C PHE A 361 -7.89 7.60 15.54
N VAL A 362 -7.10 6.71 14.94
CA VAL A 362 -5.75 7.02 14.46
C VAL A 362 -5.78 8.14 13.42
N SER A 363 -6.70 8.07 12.44
CA SER A 363 -6.86 9.13 11.45
C SER A 363 -7.12 10.50 12.10
N GLN A 364 -8.05 10.57 13.04
CA GLN A 364 -8.50 11.83 13.67
C GLN A 364 -7.46 12.42 14.61
N TYR A 365 -6.89 11.60 15.49
CA TYR A 365 -6.05 12.07 16.60
C TYR A 365 -4.54 11.98 16.34
N VAL A 366 -4.15 11.33 15.24
CA VAL A 366 -2.73 11.16 14.88
C VAL A 366 -2.43 11.79 13.52
N ILE A 367 -3.16 11.40 12.47
CA ILE A 367 -2.86 11.85 11.11
C ILE A 367 -3.32 13.28 10.84
N GLN A 368 -4.56 13.62 11.23
CA GLN A 368 -5.17 14.91 10.90
C GLN A 368 -4.78 16.05 11.85
N VAL A 369 -3.88 15.80 12.80
CA VAL A 369 -3.41 16.86 13.70
C VAL A 369 -2.52 17.87 12.98
N PRO A 370 -2.59 19.18 13.34
CA PRO A 370 -1.86 20.22 12.61
C PRO A 370 -0.36 19.99 12.49
N GLN A 371 0.27 19.37 13.51
CA GLN A 371 1.71 19.08 13.52
C GLN A 371 2.12 18.12 12.40
N VAL A 372 1.33 17.08 12.15
CA VAL A 372 1.55 16.12 11.06
C VAL A 372 1.23 16.76 9.71
N GLN A 373 0.10 17.47 9.64
CA GLN A 373 -0.35 18.12 8.41
C GLN A 373 0.61 19.21 7.92
N ILE A 374 1.29 19.91 8.83
CA ILE A 374 2.36 20.88 8.47
C ILE A 374 3.54 20.16 7.79
N VAL A 375 3.94 18.99 8.29
CA VAL A 375 5.03 18.21 7.70
C VAL A 375 4.64 17.68 6.32
N GLU A 376 3.42 17.14 6.18
CA GLU A 376 2.87 16.72 4.89
C GLU A 376 2.82 17.86 3.87
N TYR A 377 2.29 19.02 4.28
CA TYR A 377 2.25 20.20 3.42
C TYR A 377 3.64 20.65 2.98
N LYS A 378 4.63 20.67 3.90
CA LYS A 378 6.02 20.99 3.56
C LYS A 378 6.58 19.99 2.55
N GLY A 379 6.37 18.71 2.75
CA GLY A 379 6.78 17.65 1.82
C GLY A 379 6.13 17.80 0.46
N GLN A 380 4.83 18.14 0.41
CA GLN A 380 4.09 18.42 -0.81
C GLN A 380 4.77 19.55 -1.61
N GLN A 381 5.14 20.67 -0.96
CA GLN A 381 5.83 21.79 -1.65
C GLN A 381 7.20 21.36 -2.20
N ILE A 382 7.99 20.65 -1.40
CA ILE A 382 9.31 20.15 -1.82
C ILE A 382 9.20 19.29 -3.09
N ILE A 383 8.22 18.37 -3.13
CA ILE A 383 8.05 17.48 -4.28
C ILE A 383 7.60 18.24 -5.53
N MET A 384 6.68 19.20 -5.40
CA MET A 384 6.24 20.02 -6.52
C MET A 384 7.38 20.88 -7.09
N ASP A 385 8.15 21.55 -6.22
CA ASP A 385 9.29 22.36 -6.63
C ASP A 385 10.36 21.52 -7.38
N ILE A 386 10.67 20.32 -6.87
CA ILE A 386 11.60 19.38 -7.52
C ILE A 386 11.06 18.96 -8.89
N PHE A 387 9.78 18.59 -8.97
CA PHE A 387 9.17 18.15 -10.24
C PHE A 387 9.21 19.28 -11.27
N GLU A 388 8.85 20.49 -10.88
CA GLU A 388 8.89 21.67 -11.75
C GLU A 388 10.30 21.93 -12.30
N ALA A 389 11.31 21.94 -11.44
CA ALA A 389 12.70 22.14 -11.86
C ALA A 389 13.17 21.06 -12.83
N LEU A 390 12.95 19.78 -12.50
CA LEU A 390 13.39 18.65 -13.33
C LEU A 390 12.63 18.57 -14.67
N SER A 391 11.38 18.99 -14.70
CA SER A 391 10.59 19.04 -15.95
C SER A 391 10.92 20.24 -16.82
N ALA A 392 11.38 21.35 -16.25
CA ALA A 392 11.77 22.54 -16.98
C ALA A 392 13.13 22.37 -17.74
N ASP A 393 14.09 21.68 -17.12
CA ASP A 393 15.42 21.49 -17.73
C ASP A 393 15.97 20.06 -17.46
N PRO A 394 15.30 19.03 -18.01
CA PRO A 394 15.63 17.62 -17.71
C PRO A 394 17.02 17.21 -18.22
N GLU A 395 17.47 17.78 -19.34
CA GLU A 395 18.77 17.43 -19.93
C GLU A 395 19.95 17.82 -19.03
N ARG A 396 19.80 18.91 -18.29
CA ARG A 396 20.84 19.42 -17.39
C ARG A 396 20.70 18.87 -15.95
N LEU A 397 19.47 18.63 -15.50
CA LEU A 397 19.20 18.38 -14.08
C LEU A 397 19.00 16.89 -13.75
N LEU A 398 18.60 16.05 -14.71
CA LEU A 398 18.44 14.62 -14.46
C LEU A 398 19.78 13.89 -14.36
N PRO A 399 19.92 12.90 -13.46
CA PRO A 399 21.06 11.99 -13.47
C PRO A 399 21.19 11.25 -14.80
N ILE A 400 22.41 10.86 -15.18
CA ILE A 400 22.73 10.31 -16.51
C ILE A 400 21.76 9.18 -16.91
N HIS A 401 21.61 8.16 -16.08
CA HIS A 401 20.72 7.04 -16.40
C HIS A 401 19.24 7.45 -16.52
N THR A 402 18.75 8.32 -15.64
CA THR A 402 17.37 8.83 -15.72
C THR A 402 17.17 9.68 -16.97
N LYS A 403 18.18 10.45 -17.35
CA LYS A 403 18.15 11.25 -18.59
C LYS A 403 18.09 10.36 -19.83
N GLU A 404 18.83 9.25 -19.88
CA GLU A 404 18.77 8.28 -20.97
C GLU A 404 17.35 7.69 -21.10
N LEU A 405 16.72 7.31 -20.00
CA LEU A 405 15.33 6.85 -19.97
C LEU A 405 14.35 7.93 -20.43
N TRP A 406 14.56 9.19 -19.99
CA TRP A 406 13.74 10.32 -20.41
C TRP A 406 13.87 10.60 -21.91
N GLN A 407 15.08 10.53 -22.47
CA GLN A 407 15.34 10.71 -23.90
C GLN A 407 14.75 9.59 -24.75
N SER A 408 14.73 8.36 -24.24
CA SER A 408 14.15 7.20 -24.93
C SER A 408 12.61 7.20 -24.93
N ALA A 409 11.99 7.96 -24.02
CA ALA A 409 10.54 8.07 -23.96
C ALA A 409 9.98 8.80 -25.18
N THR A 410 9.01 8.18 -25.88
CA THR A 410 8.46 8.63 -27.16
C THR A 410 7.32 9.64 -27.05
N SER A 411 6.73 9.80 -25.85
CA SER A 411 5.62 10.72 -25.60
C SER A 411 5.93 11.66 -24.44
N ASP A 412 5.31 12.84 -24.41
CA ASP A 412 5.45 13.78 -23.32
C ASP A 412 4.99 13.17 -21.99
N SER A 413 3.90 12.43 -21.98
CA SER A 413 3.44 11.72 -20.78
C SER A 413 4.45 10.67 -20.31
N GLY A 414 5.13 9.96 -21.22
CA GLY A 414 6.21 9.03 -20.91
C GLY A 414 7.42 9.75 -20.28
N LYS A 415 7.81 10.90 -20.83
CA LYS A 415 8.88 11.73 -20.28
C LYS A 415 8.57 12.22 -18.87
N MET A 416 7.34 12.72 -18.62
CA MET A 416 6.91 13.13 -17.28
C MET A 416 6.83 11.94 -16.33
N ARG A 417 6.43 10.75 -16.80
CA ARG A 417 6.41 9.52 -16.01
C ARG A 417 7.83 9.14 -15.52
N VAL A 418 8.85 9.25 -16.35
CA VAL A 418 10.25 9.02 -15.94
C VAL A 418 10.67 9.96 -14.80
N ILE A 419 10.26 11.23 -14.86
CA ILE A 419 10.54 12.19 -13.78
C ILE A 419 9.80 11.80 -12.50
N ALA A 420 8.51 11.44 -12.61
CA ALA A 420 7.72 10.99 -11.47
C ALA A 420 8.29 9.70 -10.83
N ASP A 421 8.72 8.73 -11.65
CA ASP A 421 9.38 7.50 -11.20
C ASP A 421 10.67 7.82 -10.43
N TYR A 422 11.49 8.73 -10.94
CA TYR A 422 12.73 9.16 -10.29
C TYR A 422 12.48 9.83 -8.94
N ILE A 423 11.51 10.75 -8.88
CA ILE A 423 11.15 11.45 -7.63
C ILE A 423 10.54 10.47 -6.62
N SER A 424 9.63 9.60 -7.05
CA SER A 424 8.99 8.62 -6.16
C SER A 424 9.99 7.63 -5.56
N ALA A 425 11.09 7.36 -6.25
CA ALA A 425 12.17 6.51 -5.77
C ALA A 425 13.06 7.18 -4.71
N MET A 426 12.96 8.48 -4.47
CA MET A 426 13.75 9.17 -3.45
C MET A 426 13.29 8.79 -2.04
N THR A 427 14.20 8.96 -1.07
CA THR A 427 13.88 9.04 0.35
C THR A 427 13.55 10.49 0.73
N ASP A 428 12.92 10.71 1.88
CA ASP A 428 12.59 12.06 2.37
C ASP A 428 13.85 12.93 2.49
N GLY A 429 14.92 12.36 3.04
CA GLY A 429 16.20 13.05 3.17
C GLY A 429 16.85 13.38 1.83
N HIS A 430 16.73 12.49 0.83
CA HIS A 430 17.25 12.73 -0.52
C HIS A 430 16.47 13.87 -1.20
N ALA A 431 15.15 13.83 -1.16
CA ALA A 431 14.30 14.88 -1.71
C ALA A 431 14.59 16.24 -1.06
N GLN A 432 14.72 16.27 0.27
CA GLN A 432 15.08 17.50 0.99
C GLN A 432 16.48 18.04 0.60
N LYS A 433 17.46 17.14 0.43
CA LYS A 433 18.81 17.52 -0.01
C LYS A 433 18.78 18.11 -1.42
N LEU A 434 18.12 17.44 -2.37
CA LEU A 434 17.99 17.90 -3.74
C LEU A 434 17.28 19.26 -3.81
N HIS A 435 16.17 19.43 -3.08
CA HIS A 435 15.47 20.70 -3.01
C HIS A 435 16.35 21.84 -2.51
N ARG A 436 17.14 21.59 -1.45
CA ARG A 436 18.13 22.58 -0.96
C ARG A 436 19.18 22.93 -2.01
N GLN A 437 19.69 21.96 -2.75
CA GLN A 437 20.67 22.20 -3.82
C GLN A 437 20.09 23.03 -4.96
N LEU A 438 18.81 22.87 -5.29
CA LEU A 438 18.15 23.62 -6.36
C LEU A 438 17.75 25.04 -5.95
N PHE A 439 17.32 25.25 -4.71
CA PHE A 439 16.60 26.48 -4.32
C PHE A 439 17.20 27.23 -3.12
N SER A 440 18.20 26.68 -2.41
CA SER A 440 18.82 27.40 -1.28
C SER A 440 20.01 28.21 -1.75
N SER A 441 20.09 29.45 -1.28
CA SER A 441 21.25 30.35 -1.51
C SER A 441 22.49 30.01 -0.65
N ILE A 442 22.39 29.04 0.27
CA ILE A 442 23.50 28.59 1.09
C ILE A 442 24.36 27.65 0.24
N VAL A 443 25.53 28.10 -0.16
CA VAL A 443 26.55 27.25 -0.78
C VAL A 443 26.96 26.19 0.24
N LEU A 444 26.82 24.92 -0.11
CA LEU A 444 27.26 23.78 0.68
C LEU A 444 28.76 23.63 0.64
#